data_f5ee92c90605a2665de3d596b852a860
#
_entry.id   f5ee92c90605a2665de3d596b852a860
#
_cell.length_a   1.000
_cell.length_b   1.000
_cell.length_c   1.000
_cell.angle_alpha   90.00
_cell.angle_beta   90.00
_cell.angle_gamma   90.00
#
_symmetry.space_group_name_H-M   'P 1'
#
loop_
_entity.id
_entity.type
_entity.pdbx_description
1 polymer ?
#
loop_
_entity_poly.entity_id
_entity_poly.type
_entity_poly.pdbx_seq_one_letter_code
_entity_poly.pdbx_strand_id
1 'polypeptide(L)'
;MMARLALLVGIALITSGYARCSFSSGPNGGVYPGVPGTPGAPGVGTFTSTLSLRNVSGVETRNFVFGEPIRFDFEIINRTNAQQRVQFPDAQTHEFLVANQAATQVVWMWSDGQAFAQVATELVFEPYASKTFTLIWPGTLTDGTNLKVGNYQARGALAYTGFEDNPFAANDMASPLEAFTVR
;
A
#
# COMPACT_ATOMS: atom_id res chain seq x y z
N MET A 1 54.99 -34.39 -4.58
CA MET A 1 53.82 -34.89 -3.79
C MET A 1 53.33 -33.71 -2.99
N MET A 2 52.34 -32.92 -3.54
CA MET A 2 51.76 -31.75 -2.83
C MET A 2 50.29 -32.04 -2.63
N ALA A 3 49.89 -32.18 -1.35
CA ALA A 3 48.52 -32.36 -0.97
C ALA A 3 47.77 -31.04 -1.00
N ARG A 4 46.66 -30.94 -1.78
CA ARG A 4 45.76 -29.81 -1.80
C ARG A 4 44.67 -30.01 -0.72
N LEU A 5 44.68 -29.11 0.25
CA LEU A 5 43.66 -29.03 1.29
C LEU A 5 42.45 -28.27 0.73
N ALA A 6 41.30 -28.93 0.56
CA ALA A 6 40.05 -28.32 0.15
C ALA A 6 39.33 -27.80 1.39
N LEU A 7 39.15 -26.46 1.44
CA LEU A 7 38.37 -25.78 2.48
C LEU A 7 36.89 -25.78 2.05
N LEU A 8 36.07 -26.59 2.71
CA LEU A 8 34.62 -26.58 2.56
C LEU A 8 34.03 -25.41 3.39
N VAL A 9 33.60 -24.35 2.70
CA VAL A 9 32.83 -23.28 3.32
C VAL A 9 31.36 -23.70 3.33
N GLY A 10 30.84 -24.05 4.49
CA GLY A 10 29.44 -24.35 4.70
C GLY A 10 28.64 -23.04 4.72
N ILE A 11 27.79 -22.82 3.70
CA ILE A 11 26.81 -21.75 3.71
C ILE A 11 25.61 -22.20 4.54
N ALA A 12 25.45 -21.63 5.74
CA ALA A 12 24.24 -21.78 6.54
C ALA A 12 23.12 -20.93 5.92
N LEU A 13 22.16 -21.59 5.30
CA LEU A 13 20.90 -20.99 4.91
C LEU A 13 20.08 -20.67 6.16
N ILE A 14 20.05 -19.39 6.55
CA ILE A 14 19.13 -18.89 7.57
C ILE A 14 17.78 -18.71 6.86
N THR A 15 16.91 -19.70 6.97
CA THR A 15 15.50 -19.54 6.62
C THR A 15 14.82 -18.76 7.73
N SER A 16 14.69 -17.44 7.56
CA SER A 16 13.84 -16.63 8.41
C SER A 16 12.38 -17.00 8.11
N GLY A 17 11.84 -17.88 8.95
CA GLY A 17 10.43 -18.20 8.96
C GLY A 17 9.65 -17.00 9.47
N TYR A 18 8.99 -16.28 8.56
CA TYR A 18 7.95 -15.34 8.94
C TYR A 18 6.77 -16.14 9.50
N ALA A 19 6.55 -16.06 10.80
CA ALA A 19 5.35 -16.59 11.42
C ALA A 19 4.15 -15.76 10.96
N ARG A 20 3.45 -16.26 9.92
CA ARG A 20 2.15 -15.73 9.54
C ARG A 20 1.15 -16.12 10.63
N CYS A 21 0.63 -15.15 11.37
CA CYS A 21 -0.55 -15.36 12.19
C CYS A 21 -1.76 -15.52 11.27
N SER A 22 -2.07 -16.77 10.89
CA SER A 22 -3.30 -17.08 10.20
C SER A 22 -4.43 -17.06 11.21
N PHE A 23 -5.30 -16.05 11.17
CA PHE A 23 -6.59 -16.13 11.83
C PHE A 23 -7.49 -17.05 11.00
N SER A 24 -7.72 -18.28 11.44
CA SER A 24 -8.72 -19.15 10.85
C SER A 24 -10.10 -18.65 11.29
N SER A 25 -10.89 -18.17 10.34
CA SER A 25 -12.33 -17.97 10.52
C SER A 25 -13.02 -19.34 10.65
N GLY A 26 -13.31 -19.74 11.88
CA GLY A 26 -14.16 -20.91 12.13
C GLY A 26 -15.60 -20.67 11.71
N PRO A 27 -16.36 -21.71 11.32
CA PRO A 27 -17.72 -21.60 10.77
C PRO A 27 -18.81 -21.45 11.83
N ASN A 28 -18.57 -20.86 12.98
CA ASN A 28 -19.60 -20.59 13.97
C ASN A 28 -19.54 -19.13 14.41
N GLY A 29 -20.55 -18.36 14.02
CA GLY A 29 -20.80 -17.01 14.49
C GLY A 29 -21.01 -16.93 16.01
N GLY A 30 -19.94 -17.02 16.76
CA GLY A 30 -19.93 -16.74 18.19
C GLY A 30 -19.92 -15.24 18.41
N VAL A 31 -21.02 -14.71 18.89
CA VAL A 31 -21.09 -13.35 19.45
C VAL A 31 -20.20 -13.34 20.68
N TYR A 32 -18.99 -12.77 20.56
CA TYR A 32 -18.18 -12.47 21.74
C TYR A 32 -18.86 -11.36 22.54
N PRO A 33 -19.07 -11.52 23.87
CA PRO A 33 -19.61 -10.46 24.70
C PRO A 33 -18.66 -9.26 24.64
N GLY A 34 -19.22 -8.11 24.25
CA GLY A 34 -18.53 -6.91 23.85
C GLY A 34 -17.37 -6.49 24.76
N VAL A 35 -16.21 -6.40 24.16
CA VAL A 35 -15.19 -5.44 24.59
C VAL A 35 -15.74 -4.06 24.24
N PRO A 36 -15.96 -3.16 25.22
CA PRO A 36 -16.47 -1.84 24.91
C PRO A 36 -15.42 -1.11 24.05
N GLY A 37 -15.76 -0.82 22.79
CA GLY A 37 -15.04 0.16 22.00
C GLY A 37 -14.10 -0.34 20.92
N THR A 38 -14.23 -1.56 20.37
CA THR A 38 -13.59 -1.86 19.08
C THR A 38 -14.45 -1.24 17.99
N PRO A 39 -14.02 -0.14 17.34
CA PRO A 39 -14.75 0.38 16.19
C PRO A 39 -14.73 -0.71 15.12
N GLY A 40 -15.91 -1.13 14.65
CA GLY A 40 -16.02 -2.02 13.50
C GLY A 40 -15.28 -1.41 12.31
N ALA A 41 -14.73 -2.25 11.44
CA ALA A 41 -14.19 -1.78 10.17
C ALA A 41 -15.28 -0.94 9.47
N PRO A 42 -14.90 0.24 8.88
CA PRO A 42 -15.85 1.09 8.17
C PRO A 42 -16.63 0.28 7.13
N GLY A 43 -17.95 0.48 7.06
CA GLY A 43 -18.79 -0.16 6.05
C GLY A 43 -18.48 0.36 4.64
N VAL A 44 -18.84 -0.43 3.64
CA VAL A 44 -18.73 -0.01 2.22
C VAL A 44 -19.51 1.30 2.02
N GLY A 45 -18.89 2.30 1.38
CA GLY A 45 -19.48 3.62 1.16
C GLY A 45 -19.27 4.63 2.30
N THR A 46 -18.50 4.26 3.34
CA THR A 46 -18.13 5.17 4.42
C THR A 46 -17.14 6.24 3.93
N PHE A 47 -16.22 5.86 3.05
CA PHE A 47 -15.22 6.74 2.48
C PHE A 47 -15.40 6.92 0.98
N THR A 48 -14.80 7.99 0.46
CA THR A 48 -14.51 8.16 -0.96
C THR A 48 -13.03 8.48 -1.09
N SER A 49 -12.35 7.75 -1.97
CA SER A 49 -10.93 7.89 -2.19
C SER A 49 -10.61 8.27 -3.61
N THR A 50 -9.65 9.17 -3.81
CA THR A 50 -9.15 9.60 -5.12
C THR A 50 -7.63 9.65 -5.13
N LEU A 51 -7.04 9.46 -6.31
CA LEU A 51 -5.62 9.66 -6.54
C LEU A 51 -5.44 10.66 -7.67
N SER A 52 -4.66 11.71 -7.44
CA SER A 52 -4.22 12.64 -8.49
C SER A 52 -2.74 12.41 -8.76
N LEU A 53 -2.39 12.34 -10.04
CA LEU A 53 -1.01 12.26 -10.52
C LEU A 53 -0.57 13.63 -11.03
N ARG A 54 0.57 14.12 -10.54
CA ARG A 54 1.09 15.45 -10.88
C ARG A 54 2.57 15.37 -11.23
N ASN A 55 3.02 16.29 -12.08
CA ASN A 55 4.45 16.53 -12.23
C ASN A 55 5.01 17.30 -11.02
N VAL A 56 6.33 17.47 -10.98
CA VAL A 56 7.02 18.20 -9.88
C VAL A 56 6.61 19.66 -9.76
N SER A 57 6.05 20.28 -10.81
CA SER A 57 5.50 21.63 -10.77
C SER A 57 4.06 21.67 -10.22
N GLY A 58 3.50 20.52 -9.82
CA GLY A 58 2.15 20.41 -9.25
C GLY A 58 1.03 20.38 -10.31
N VAL A 59 1.37 20.35 -11.61
CA VAL A 59 0.39 20.26 -12.68
C VAL A 59 -0.10 18.82 -12.80
N GLU A 60 -1.42 18.63 -12.76
CA GLU A 60 -2.03 17.32 -12.96
C GLU A 60 -1.81 16.83 -14.39
N THR A 61 -1.28 15.63 -14.52
CA THR A 61 -0.96 15.02 -15.80
C THR A 61 -1.00 13.49 -15.70
N ARG A 62 -1.24 12.85 -16.83
CA ARG A 62 -1.14 11.38 -16.98
C ARG A 62 -0.03 11.00 -17.97
N ASN A 63 0.80 11.98 -18.37
CA ASN A 63 1.91 11.75 -19.29
C ASN A 63 3.20 12.27 -18.66
N PHE A 64 4.13 11.39 -18.44
CA PHE A 64 5.42 11.67 -17.82
C PHE A 64 6.57 11.32 -18.75
N VAL A 65 7.66 12.05 -18.65
CA VAL A 65 8.89 11.75 -19.37
C VAL A 65 9.66 10.68 -18.61
N PHE A 66 10.36 9.80 -19.32
CA PHE A 66 11.23 8.79 -18.71
C PHE A 66 12.19 9.41 -17.68
N GLY A 67 12.18 8.89 -16.46
CA GLY A 67 12.98 9.41 -15.34
C GLY A 67 12.44 10.69 -14.68
N GLU A 68 11.28 11.21 -15.11
CA GLU A 68 10.61 12.31 -14.44
C GLU A 68 9.97 11.81 -13.13
N PRO A 69 10.17 12.52 -11.98
CA PRO A 69 9.47 12.18 -10.77
C PRO A 69 7.95 12.42 -10.90
N ILE A 70 7.18 11.53 -10.30
CA ILE A 70 5.72 11.58 -10.27
C ILE A 70 5.27 11.89 -8.85
N ARG A 71 4.46 12.94 -8.70
CA ARG A 71 3.80 13.24 -7.44
C ARG A 71 2.45 12.55 -7.41
N PHE A 72 2.24 11.75 -6.36
CA PHE A 72 0.98 11.14 -5.98
C PHE A 72 0.33 11.96 -4.87
N ASP A 73 -0.91 12.36 -5.05
CA ASP A 73 -1.76 12.97 -4.01
C ASP A 73 -2.97 12.05 -3.82
N PHE A 74 -2.95 11.23 -2.77
CA PHE A 74 -4.05 10.35 -2.39
C PHE A 74 -4.91 11.07 -1.36
N GLU A 75 -6.18 11.33 -1.71
CA GLU A 75 -7.16 11.92 -0.82
C GLU A 75 -8.23 10.89 -0.45
N ILE A 76 -8.58 10.85 0.85
CA ILE A 76 -9.68 10.05 1.38
C ILE A 76 -10.59 10.92 2.23
N ILE A 77 -11.89 10.81 2.00
CA ILE A 77 -12.93 11.66 2.60
C ILE A 77 -13.92 10.77 3.35
N ASN A 78 -14.18 11.08 4.62
CA ASN A 78 -15.29 10.53 5.37
C ASN A 78 -16.60 11.11 4.82
N ARG A 79 -17.48 10.26 4.26
CA ARG A 79 -18.77 10.69 3.68
C ARG A 79 -19.92 10.67 4.68
N THR A 80 -19.64 10.33 5.92
CA THR A 80 -20.66 10.20 6.96
C THR A 80 -20.71 11.44 7.87
N ASN A 81 -21.82 11.58 8.58
CA ASN A 81 -22.01 12.60 9.60
C ASN A 81 -21.46 12.19 10.99
N ALA A 82 -20.73 11.07 11.06
CA ALA A 82 -20.11 10.56 12.27
C ALA A 82 -18.59 10.50 12.13
N GLN A 83 -17.88 10.64 13.25
CA GLN A 83 -16.45 10.40 13.30
C GLN A 83 -16.15 8.94 12.94
N GLN A 84 -15.16 8.72 12.08
CA GLN A 84 -14.68 7.39 11.70
C GLN A 84 -13.25 7.18 12.21
N ARG A 85 -12.96 5.95 12.63
CA ARG A 85 -11.65 5.55 13.14
C ARG A 85 -11.16 4.35 12.35
N VAL A 86 -9.96 4.45 11.78
CA VAL A 86 -9.31 3.35 11.08
C VAL A 86 -8.06 2.97 11.86
N GLN A 87 -7.97 1.71 12.28
CA GLN A 87 -6.85 1.18 13.05
C GLN A 87 -5.92 0.37 12.16
N PHE A 88 -4.61 0.51 12.41
CA PHE A 88 -3.54 -0.18 11.71
C PHE A 88 -2.72 -0.97 12.73
N PRO A 89 -2.22 -2.17 12.37
CA PRO A 89 -1.44 -3.01 13.28
C PRO A 89 -0.05 -2.43 13.58
N ASP A 90 0.43 -1.52 12.74
CA ASP A 90 1.74 -0.88 12.83
C ASP A 90 1.68 0.61 12.43
N ALA A 91 2.82 1.23 12.19
CA ALA A 91 2.91 2.63 11.80
C ALA A 91 2.60 2.91 10.32
N GLN A 92 2.37 1.89 9.49
CA GLN A 92 1.97 2.05 8.10
C GLN A 92 0.47 2.39 8.03
N THR A 93 0.13 3.60 7.63
CA THR A 93 -1.26 4.07 7.52
C THR A 93 -1.77 4.11 6.09
N HIS A 94 -0.89 4.18 5.11
CA HIS A 94 -1.24 4.28 3.69
C HIS A 94 -0.22 3.56 2.82
N GLU A 95 -0.60 3.38 1.56
CA GLU A 95 0.20 2.72 0.54
C GLU A 95 0.02 3.42 -0.80
N PHE A 96 1.06 3.38 -1.63
CA PHE A 96 1.01 3.73 -3.04
C PHE A 96 1.57 2.56 -3.86
N LEU A 97 0.90 2.24 -4.94
CA LEU A 97 1.40 1.23 -5.86
C LEU A 97 1.36 1.70 -7.31
N VAL A 98 2.23 1.11 -8.10
CA VAL A 98 2.20 1.16 -9.56
C VAL A 98 2.09 -0.26 -10.08
N ALA A 99 1.20 -0.45 -11.06
CA ALA A 99 0.94 -1.73 -11.71
C ALA A 99 1.17 -1.64 -13.22
N ASN A 100 1.28 -2.80 -13.85
CA ASN A 100 1.24 -2.89 -15.30
C ASN A 100 -0.10 -2.37 -15.85
N GLN A 101 -0.17 -2.10 -17.15
CA GLN A 101 -1.37 -1.56 -17.81
C GLN A 101 -2.64 -2.39 -17.55
N ALA A 102 -2.52 -3.71 -17.47
CA ALA A 102 -3.65 -4.62 -17.26
C ALA A 102 -4.08 -4.74 -15.79
N ALA A 103 -3.38 -4.11 -14.86
CA ALA A 103 -3.58 -4.23 -13.41
C ALA A 103 -3.57 -5.70 -12.93
N THR A 104 -2.67 -6.50 -13.48
CA THR A 104 -2.49 -7.91 -13.11
C THR A 104 -1.21 -8.16 -12.32
N GLN A 105 -0.30 -7.20 -12.32
CA GLN A 105 0.98 -7.28 -11.63
C GLN A 105 1.37 -5.91 -11.07
N VAL A 106 1.68 -5.88 -9.78
CA VAL A 106 2.33 -4.74 -9.15
C VAL A 106 3.78 -4.70 -9.59
N VAL A 107 4.25 -3.54 -10.05
CA VAL A 107 5.64 -3.31 -10.47
C VAL A 107 6.41 -2.50 -9.44
N TRP A 108 5.72 -1.79 -8.57
CA TRP A 108 6.31 -1.05 -7.47
C TRP A 108 5.28 -0.80 -6.36
N MET A 109 5.72 -0.89 -5.11
CA MET A 109 4.97 -0.47 -3.92
C MET A 109 5.83 0.45 -3.06
N TRP A 110 5.22 1.46 -2.46
CA TRP A 110 5.92 2.40 -1.59
C TRP A 110 6.52 1.73 -0.35
N SER A 111 5.82 0.77 0.22
CA SER A 111 6.25 0.04 1.41
C SER A 111 7.41 -0.93 1.16
N ASP A 112 7.69 -1.29 -0.11
CA ASP A 112 8.74 -2.23 -0.44
C ASP A 112 10.11 -1.76 0.08
N GLY A 113 10.73 -2.58 0.91
CA GLY A 113 12.03 -2.30 1.51
C GLY A 113 12.00 -1.30 2.68
N GLN A 114 10.81 -0.83 3.11
CA GLN A 114 10.66 0.00 4.29
C GLN A 114 10.42 -0.85 5.55
N ALA A 115 10.83 -0.32 6.70
CA ALA A 115 10.52 -0.89 8.00
C ALA A 115 9.58 0.05 8.75
N PHE A 116 8.45 -0.47 9.19
CA PHE A 116 7.49 0.27 10.00
C PHE A 116 7.60 -0.14 11.47
N ALA A 117 7.46 0.85 12.37
CA ALA A 117 7.41 0.56 13.79
C ALA A 117 6.18 -0.30 14.11
N GLN A 118 6.38 -1.38 14.86
CA GLN A 118 5.31 -2.29 15.26
C GLN A 118 4.51 -1.71 16.43
N VAL A 119 3.86 -0.57 16.17
CA VAL A 119 3.02 0.17 17.11
C VAL A 119 1.68 0.41 16.45
N ALA A 120 0.62 -0.11 17.06
CA ALA A 120 -0.74 0.11 16.58
C ALA A 120 -1.01 1.62 16.41
N THR A 121 -1.45 2.00 15.24
CA THR A 121 -1.70 3.40 14.85
C THR A 121 -3.18 3.58 14.52
N GLU A 122 -3.72 4.77 14.75
CA GLU A 122 -5.10 5.10 14.43
C GLU A 122 -5.15 6.39 13.62
N LEU A 123 -5.97 6.39 12.56
CA LEU A 123 -6.40 7.60 11.86
C LEU A 123 -7.84 7.92 12.24
N VAL A 124 -8.06 9.16 12.68
CA VAL A 124 -9.39 9.67 12.98
C VAL A 124 -9.82 10.63 11.88
N PHE A 125 -11.01 10.40 11.36
CA PHE A 125 -11.67 11.23 10.35
C PHE A 125 -12.90 11.86 10.98
N GLU A 126 -12.91 13.17 11.14
CA GLU A 126 -14.09 13.91 11.57
C GLU A 126 -15.21 13.80 10.51
N PRO A 127 -16.46 14.07 10.86
CA PRO A 127 -17.57 14.09 9.90
C PRO A 127 -17.23 14.94 8.67
N TYR A 128 -17.37 14.37 7.48
CA TYR A 128 -17.11 15.00 6.18
C TYR A 128 -15.68 15.53 5.97
N ALA A 129 -14.75 15.22 6.87
CA ALA A 129 -13.36 15.63 6.74
C ALA A 129 -12.58 14.73 5.78
N SER A 130 -11.57 15.31 5.14
CA SER A 130 -10.60 14.59 4.31
C SER A 130 -9.22 14.52 4.94
N LYS A 131 -8.43 13.55 4.49
CA LYS A 131 -6.98 13.47 4.68
C LYS A 131 -6.32 13.26 3.34
N THR A 132 -5.18 13.92 3.14
CA THR A 132 -4.37 13.78 1.94
C THR A 132 -2.98 13.25 2.31
N PHE A 133 -2.56 12.23 1.58
CA PHE A 133 -1.22 11.67 1.66
C PHE A 133 -0.51 12.00 0.36
N THR A 134 0.69 12.59 0.47
CA THR A 134 1.47 13.01 -0.70
C THR A 134 2.79 12.27 -0.73
N LEU A 135 3.15 11.76 -1.90
CA LEU A 135 4.44 11.15 -2.18
C LEU A 135 5.02 11.72 -3.48
N ILE A 136 6.29 12.05 -3.50
CA ILE A 136 7.05 12.30 -4.73
C ILE A 136 7.90 11.06 -4.99
N TRP A 137 7.49 10.27 -5.98
CA TRP A 137 8.19 9.06 -6.40
C TRP A 137 9.14 9.39 -7.55
N PRO A 138 10.45 9.04 -7.44
CA PRO A 138 11.43 9.37 -8.47
C PRO A 138 11.28 8.54 -9.77
N GLY A 139 10.27 7.67 -9.87
CA GLY A 139 10.10 6.77 -11.01
C GLY A 139 11.08 5.59 -10.98
N THR A 140 11.64 5.28 -9.80
CA THR A 140 12.63 4.22 -9.61
C THR A 140 11.99 3.03 -8.92
N LEU A 141 12.19 1.84 -9.45
CA LEU A 141 11.72 0.57 -8.88
C LEU A 141 12.59 0.17 -7.68
N THR A 142 12.13 -0.84 -6.92
CA THR A 142 12.83 -1.33 -5.72
C THR A 142 14.24 -1.86 -6.00
N ASP A 143 14.50 -2.33 -7.22
CA ASP A 143 15.83 -2.79 -7.67
C ASP A 143 16.78 -1.63 -8.11
N GLY A 144 16.34 -0.37 -7.98
CA GLY A 144 17.08 0.82 -8.37
C GLY A 144 17.01 1.16 -9.86
N THR A 145 16.26 0.39 -10.67
CA THR A 145 16.07 0.71 -12.10
C THR A 145 14.91 1.70 -12.28
N ASN A 146 14.97 2.51 -13.34
CA ASN A 146 13.87 3.41 -13.67
C ASN A 146 12.69 2.64 -14.28
N LEU A 147 11.47 3.12 -14.00
CA LEU A 147 10.27 2.65 -14.68
C LEU A 147 10.43 2.84 -16.19
N LYS A 148 10.23 1.77 -16.95
CA LYS A 148 10.39 1.80 -18.42
C LYS A 148 9.32 2.63 -19.11
N VAL A 149 9.59 3.04 -20.35
CA VAL A 149 8.57 3.62 -21.23
C VAL A 149 7.42 2.63 -21.41
N GLY A 150 6.18 3.09 -21.23
CA GLY A 150 4.99 2.23 -21.30
C GLY A 150 3.77 2.83 -20.63
N ASN A 151 2.68 2.04 -20.60
CA ASN A 151 1.43 2.39 -19.93
C ASN A 151 1.33 1.65 -18.61
N TYR A 152 0.88 2.34 -17.60
CA TYR A 152 0.81 1.87 -16.23
C TYR A 152 -0.49 2.29 -15.55
N GLN A 153 -0.73 1.73 -14.37
CA GLN A 153 -1.79 2.17 -13.49
C GLN A 153 -1.21 2.45 -12.11
N ALA A 154 -1.72 3.49 -11.45
CA ALA A 154 -1.35 3.84 -10.08
C ALA A 154 -2.56 3.78 -9.16
N ARG A 155 -2.32 3.54 -7.88
CA ARG A 155 -3.34 3.52 -6.84
C ARG A 155 -2.76 4.05 -5.54
N GLY A 156 -3.57 4.83 -4.79
CA GLY A 156 -3.34 5.13 -3.39
C GLY A 156 -4.38 4.42 -2.53
N ALA A 157 -4.00 3.96 -1.34
CA ALA A 157 -4.91 3.29 -0.41
C ALA A 157 -4.51 3.56 1.05
N LEU A 158 -5.44 3.38 1.99
CA LEU A 158 -5.06 3.10 3.36
C LEU A 158 -4.51 1.68 3.45
N ALA A 159 -3.55 1.45 4.35
CA ALA A 159 -2.92 0.13 4.58
C ALA A 159 -3.87 -0.79 5.38
N TYR A 160 -5.06 -1.07 4.86
CA TYR A 160 -6.04 -1.93 5.51
C TYR A 160 -5.68 -3.41 5.38
N THR A 161 -6.17 -4.22 6.31
CA THR A 161 -5.96 -5.68 6.28
C THR A 161 -6.50 -6.29 4.97
N GLY A 162 -5.65 -7.06 4.29
CA GLY A 162 -5.96 -7.71 3.00
C GLY A 162 -5.66 -6.87 1.76
N PHE A 163 -5.16 -5.65 1.91
CA PHE A 163 -4.73 -4.85 0.76
C PHE A 163 -3.59 -5.54 -0.01
N GLU A 164 -2.60 -6.07 0.70
CA GLU A 164 -1.47 -6.78 0.09
C GLU A 164 -1.89 -8.07 -0.64
N ASP A 165 -2.91 -8.77 -0.12
CA ASP A 165 -3.42 -10.00 -0.72
C ASP A 165 -4.17 -9.73 -2.05
N ASN A 166 -4.87 -8.60 -2.14
CA ASN A 166 -5.58 -8.19 -3.35
C ASN A 166 -5.58 -6.66 -3.52
N PRO A 167 -4.46 -6.08 -3.98
CA PRO A 167 -4.31 -4.63 -4.08
C PRO A 167 -5.18 -4.01 -5.19
N PHE A 168 -5.81 -4.82 -6.02
CA PHE A 168 -6.70 -4.38 -7.11
C PHE A 168 -8.18 -4.48 -6.77
N ALA A 169 -8.55 -5.07 -5.63
CA ALA A 169 -9.94 -5.18 -5.19
C ALA A 169 -10.58 -3.78 -5.03
N ALA A 170 -11.85 -3.68 -5.41
CA ALA A 170 -12.63 -2.47 -5.14
C ALA A 170 -12.83 -2.31 -3.63
N ASN A 171 -12.44 -1.13 -3.11
CA ASN A 171 -12.57 -0.79 -1.70
C ASN A 171 -12.69 0.74 -1.57
N ASP A 172 -13.54 1.23 -0.66
CA ASP A 172 -13.74 2.67 -0.44
C ASP A 172 -12.55 3.37 0.26
N MET A 173 -11.65 2.59 0.87
CA MET A 173 -10.38 3.06 1.43
C MET A 173 -9.22 3.06 0.42
N ALA A 174 -9.48 2.72 -0.84
CA ALA A 174 -8.51 2.76 -1.91
C ALA A 174 -9.07 3.52 -3.12
N SER A 175 -8.24 4.34 -3.78
CA SER A 175 -8.66 5.05 -4.99
C SER A 175 -9.02 4.08 -6.12
N PRO A 176 -9.78 4.50 -7.12
CA PRO A 176 -9.76 3.85 -8.42
C PRO A 176 -8.32 3.74 -8.94
N LEU A 177 -8.10 2.83 -9.87
CA LEU A 177 -6.84 2.74 -10.61
C LEU A 177 -6.75 3.91 -11.59
N GLU A 178 -5.66 4.66 -11.53
CA GLU A 178 -5.40 5.82 -12.37
C GLU A 178 -4.37 5.48 -13.45
N ALA A 179 -4.81 5.47 -14.71
CA ALA A 179 -3.94 5.17 -15.84
C ALA A 179 -2.98 6.33 -16.14
N PHE A 180 -1.72 6.02 -16.44
CA PHE A 180 -0.72 6.99 -16.88
C PHE A 180 0.28 6.36 -17.87
N THR A 181 1.02 7.22 -18.56
CA THR A 181 2.01 6.82 -19.57
C THR A 181 3.37 7.45 -19.25
N VAL A 182 4.42 6.64 -19.35
CA VAL A 182 5.83 7.08 -19.40
C VAL A 182 6.31 7.03 -20.84
N ARG A 183 6.94 8.08 -21.35
CA ARG A 183 7.38 8.23 -22.74
C ARG A 183 8.76 8.88 -22.87
#